data_d8ee09dfcc340840467ab0efb4e7e63f
#
_entry.id   d8ee09dfcc340840467ab0efb4e7e63f
#
_cell.length_a   1.000
_cell.length_b   1.000
_cell.length_c   1.000
_cell.angle_alpha   90.00
_cell.angle_beta   90.00
_cell.angle_gamma   90.00
#
_symmetry.space_group_name_H-M   'P 1'
#
loop_
_entity.id
_entity.type
_entity.pdbx_description
1 polymer ?
#
loop_
_entity_poly.entity_id
_entity_poly.type
_entity_poly.pdbx_seq_one_letter_code
_entity_poly.pdbx_strand_id
1 'polypeptide(L)'
;MKVHYRIIDDGIEIVRCFGADPEIMIPEVIDGRTVKRMAPYAFSARKDHEDEDVLVFSTEEDRMFRDTEQLLAGELVESVNLPDTMEELGRYIFYGCRNLRKLGFSDRLKNIGSGAFTGCRNLSDLSVRLLDGNRSCVPEILGDLWQRIDVTFYGGAKCGDGKYGAGEDREQDKISARLVFPEHYEEAVENTPARILFTQHHGSGNNYRQCFFNKEIDFRKYDSLFYSARAQDKTDVITDLVFSRLMYPAGLTEEARKAYEDYIREHAAQASEYLINVEDMAALKEFSERSFWT
;
A
#
# COMPACT_ATOMS: atom_id res chain seq x y z
N MET A 1 -1.34 -23.87 0.29
CA MET A 1 -1.65 -23.20 -0.98
C MET A 1 -1.08 -23.98 -2.15
N LYS A 2 -1.84 -24.19 -3.22
CA LYS A 2 -1.39 -24.78 -4.48
C LYS A 2 -1.19 -23.67 -5.50
N VAL A 3 -0.15 -23.78 -6.31
CA VAL A 3 0.25 -22.75 -7.27
C VAL A 3 0.44 -23.38 -8.65
N HIS A 4 -0.18 -22.78 -9.65
CA HIS A 4 0.13 -23.04 -11.05
C HIS A 4 1.19 -22.03 -11.50
N TYR A 5 2.26 -22.49 -12.12
CA TYR A 5 3.39 -21.66 -12.50
C TYR A 5 4.02 -22.08 -13.83
N ARG A 6 4.82 -21.18 -14.37
CA ARG A 6 5.70 -21.45 -15.55
C ARG A 6 7.15 -21.17 -15.17
N ILE A 7 8.05 -21.91 -15.79
CA ILE A 7 9.48 -21.61 -15.75
C ILE A 7 9.75 -20.56 -16.83
N ILE A 8 10.39 -19.48 -16.42
CA ILE A 8 10.89 -18.42 -17.30
C ILE A 8 12.42 -18.38 -17.25
N ASP A 9 13.06 -17.65 -18.16
CA ASP A 9 14.52 -17.68 -18.33
C ASP A 9 15.28 -17.38 -17.03
N ASP A 10 14.75 -16.47 -16.19
CA ASP A 10 15.41 -15.97 -14.99
C ASP A 10 14.70 -16.36 -13.68
N GLY A 11 13.70 -17.26 -13.71
CA GLY A 11 12.98 -17.69 -12.52
C GLY A 11 11.63 -18.35 -12.79
N ILE A 12 10.63 -17.93 -12.01
CA ILE A 12 9.25 -18.45 -12.08
C ILE A 12 8.25 -17.31 -12.25
N GLU A 13 7.28 -17.55 -13.12
CA GLU A 13 6.05 -16.79 -13.25
C GLU A 13 4.89 -17.57 -12.62
N ILE A 14 4.24 -17.02 -11.61
CA ILE A 14 3.01 -17.59 -11.04
C ILE A 14 1.82 -17.22 -11.91
N VAL A 15 1.04 -18.25 -12.28
CA VAL A 15 -0.11 -18.10 -13.17
C VAL A 15 -1.42 -18.05 -12.37
N ARG A 16 -1.58 -18.94 -11.37
CA ARG A 16 -2.78 -19.03 -10.53
C ARG A 16 -2.44 -19.54 -9.13
N CYS A 17 -3.23 -19.10 -8.15
CA CYS A 17 -3.15 -19.58 -6.77
C CYS A 17 -4.47 -20.24 -6.38
N PHE A 18 -4.39 -21.35 -5.62
CA PHE A 18 -5.54 -22.09 -5.12
C PHE A 18 -5.36 -22.34 -3.62
N GLY A 19 -6.44 -22.28 -2.88
CA GLY A 19 -6.46 -22.48 -1.43
C GLY A 19 -7.77 -22.04 -0.81
N ALA A 20 -7.81 -21.98 0.52
CA ALA A 20 -8.99 -21.53 1.28
C ALA A 20 -8.73 -20.23 2.04
N ASP A 21 -7.46 -19.80 2.16
CA ASP A 21 -7.08 -18.63 2.93
C ASP A 21 -7.16 -17.36 2.06
N PRO A 22 -7.97 -16.35 2.42
CA PRO A 22 -8.04 -15.08 1.71
C PRO A 22 -6.79 -14.19 1.90
N GLU A 23 -5.94 -14.51 2.92
CA GLU A 23 -4.66 -13.87 3.18
C GLU A 23 -3.53 -14.65 2.50
N ILE A 24 -3.11 -14.20 1.34
CA ILE A 24 -2.25 -14.95 0.44
C ILE A 24 -0.79 -14.52 0.64
N MET A 25 0.06 -15.45 1.01
CA MET A 25 1.51 -15.28 1.03
C MET A 25 2.14 -16.02 -0.15
N ILE A 26 2.72 -15.28 -1.08
CA ILE A 26 3.39 -15.85 -2.25
C ILE A 26 4.78 -16.35 -1.83
N PRO A 27 5.13 -17.61 -2.13
CA PRO A 27 6.44 -18.15 -1.78
C PRO A 27 7.56 -17.48 -2.60
N GLU A 28 8.71 -17.30 -1.98
CA GLU A 28 9.88 -16.73 -2.63
C GLU A 28 10.55 -17.71 -3.62
N VAL A 29 10.46 -19.01 -3.34
CA VAL A 29 11.09 -20.08 -4.10
C VAL A 29 10.11 -21.22 -4.34
N ILE A 30 10.01 -21.69 -5.58
CA ILE A 30 9.26 -22.87 -5.98
C ILE A 30 10.22 -23.78 -6.77
N ASP A 31 10.31 -25.07 -6.39
CA ASP A 31 11.17 -26.08 -7.00
C ASP A 31 12.62 -25.60 -7.20
N GLY A 32 13.16 -24.88 -6.19
CA GLY A 32 14.53 -24.38 -6.18
C GLY A 32 14.78 -23.16 -7.07
N ARG A 33 13.74 -22.56 -7.64
CA ARG A 33 13.80 -21.36 -8.50
C ARG A 33 13.08 -20.20 -7.87
N THR A 34 13.62 -19.03 -8.05
CA THR A 34 13.09 -17.77 -7.49
C THR A 34 11.82 -17.32 -8.21
N VAL A 35 10.80 -16.95 -7.46
CA VAL A 35 9.56 -16.37 -7.98
C VAL A 35 9.79 -14.88 -8.28
N LYS A 36 9.63 -14.48 -9.53
CA LYS A 36 9.91 -13.13 -10.01
C LYS A 36 8.74 -12.42 -10.65
N ARG A 37 7.76 -13.17 -11.16
CA ARG A 37 6.66 -12.60 -11.92
C ARG A 37 5.32 -13.20 -11.51
N MET A 38 4.29 -12.39 -11.66
CA MET A 38 2.89 -12.83 -11.64
C MET A 38 2.30 -12.63 -13.04
N ALA A 39 1.63 -13.66 -13.56
CA ALA A 39 1.01 -13.60 -14.86
C ALA A 39 -0.18 -12.61 -14.92
N PRO A 40 -0.58 -12.16 -16.11
CA PRO A 40 -1.82 -11.44 -16.31
C PRO A 40 -3.03 -12.18 -15.72
N TYR A 41 -3.93 -11.44 -15.06
CA TYR A 41 -5.17 -11.97 -14.45
C TYR A 41 -4.95 -13.02 -13.36
N ALA A 42 -3.77 -13.12 -12.72
CA ALA A 42 -3.46 -14.20 -11.78
C ALA A 42 -4.46 -14.33 -10.62
N PHE A 43 -5.01 -13.22 -10.12
CA PHE A 43 -6.04 -13.19 -9.08
C PHE A 43 -7.42 -12.75 -9.60
N SER A 44 -7.59 -12.59 -10.90
CA SER A 44 -8.89 -12.24 -11.46
C SER A 44 -9.80 -13.46 -11.60
N ALA A 45 -11.08 -13.30 -11.23
CA ALA A 45 -12.11 -14.29 -11.55
C ALA A 45 -12.41 -14.36 -13.05
N ARG A 46 -12.09 -13.30 -13.80
CA ARG A 46 -12.15 -13.28 -15.27
C ARG A 46 -10.83 -13.73 -15.87
N LYS A 47 -10.93 -14.55 -16.88
CA LYS A 47 -9.81 -14.99 -17.68
C LYS A 47 -10.25 -15.24 -19.10
N ASP A 48 -9.52 -14.67 -20.05
CA ASP A 48 -9.88 -14.74 -21.46
C ASP A 48 -9.30 -15.97 -22.17
N HIS A 49 -8.30 -16.62 -21.54
CA HIS A 49 -7.59 -17.77 -22.14
C HIS A 49 -7.32 -18.86 -21.09
N GLU A 50 -7.30 -20.11 -21.55
CA GLU A 50 -6.82 -21.23 -20.73
C GLU A 50 -5.30 -21.13 -20.52
N ASP A 51 -4.82 -21.58 -19.36
CA ASP A 51 -3.39 -21.61 -19.06
C ASP A 51 -2.79 -22.86 -19.69
N GLU A 52 -2.06 -22.66 -20.76
CA GLU A 52 -1.28 -23.73 -21.40
C GLU A 52 0.11 -23.85 -20.72
N ASP A 53 0.68 -25.04 -20.73
CA ASP A 53 2.04 -25.34 -20.25
C ASP A 53 2.33 -24.91 -18.81
N VAL A 54 1.38 -25.14 -17.89
CA VAL A 54 1.57 -24.84 -16.47
C VAL A 54 2.04 -26.06 -15.69
N LEU A 55 3.00 -25.85 -14.80
CA LEU A 55 3.42 -26.78 -13.77
C LEU A 55 2.62 -26.51 -12.49
N VAL A 56 2.54 -27.53 -11.63
CA VAL A 56 1.78 -27.44 -10.38
C VAL A 56 2.70 -27.68 -9.19
N PHE A 57 2.74 -26.72 -8.29
CA PHE A 57 3.39 -26.85 -6.98
C PHE A 57 2.33 -26.89 -5.89
N SER A 58 2.46 -27.80 -4.92
CA SER A 58 1.63 -27.81 -3.71
C SER A 58 2.46 -28.22 -2.50
N THR A 59 2.18 -27.62 -1.36
CA THR A 59 2.79 -28.01 -0.09
C THR A 59 2.26 -29.36 0.38
N GLU A 60 2.98 -30.06 1.28
CA GLU A 60 2.51 -31.37 1.80
C GLU A 60 1.21 -31.25 2.60
N GLU A 61 0.99 -30.13 3.29
CA GLU A 61 -0.24 -29.84 4.02
C GLU A 61 -1.47 -29.77 3.09
N ASP A 62 -1.31 -29.21 1.89
CA ASP A 62 -2.38 -29.10 0.90
C ASP A 62 -2.82 -30.46 0.33
N ARG A 63 -1.92 -31.46 0.34
CA ARG A 63 -2.23 -32.81 -0.14
C ARG A 63 -3.24 -33.56 0.73
N MET A 64 -3.39 -33.14 1.99
CA MET A 64 -4.35 -33.73 2.94
C MET A 64 -5.78 -33.19 2.76
N PHE A 65 -5.96 -32.02 2.12
CA PHE A 65 -7.24 -31.30 1.96
C PHE A 65 -7.67 -31.19 0.51
N ARG A 66 -7.48 -32.21 -0.30
CA ARG A 66 -7.70 -32.21 -1.77
C ARG A 66 -9.08 -31.79 -2.26
N ASP A 67 -10.11 -31.82 -1.40
CA ASP A 67 -11.51 -31.57 -1.80
C ASP A 67 -11.94 -30.10 -1.65
N THR A 68 -11.07 -29.19 -1.17
CA THR A 68 -11.42 -27.79 -0.87
C THR A 68 -10.58 -26.76 -1.62
N GLU A 69 -9.86 -27.17 -2.66
CA GLU A 69 -9.02 -26.25 -3.44
C GLU A 69 -9.87 -25.33 -4.31
N GLN A 70 -10.10 -24.11 -3.80
CA GLN A 70 -10.80 -23.05 -4.53
C GLN A 70 -9.78 -22.12 -5.21
N LEU A 71 -10.09 -21.64 -6.42
CA LEU A 71 -9.31 -20.60 -7.07
C LEU A 71 -9.34 -19.32 -6.21
N LEU A 72 -8.18 -18.84 -5.78
CA LEU A 72 -8.03 -17.58 -5.07
C LEU A 72 -8.12 -16.43 -6.08
N ALA A 73 -9.31 -15.91 -6.30
CA ALA A 73 -9.57 -14.88 -7.29
C ALA A 73 -10.79 -14.02 -6.93
N GLY A 74 -10.82 -12.80 -7.44
CA GLY A 74 -11.94 -11.87 -7.29
C GLY A 74 -12.20 -11.52 -5.82
N GLU A 75 -13.42 -11.72 -5.35
CA GLU A 75 -13.87 -11.34 -4.00
C GLU A 75 -13.28 -12.22 -2.87
N LEU A 76 -12.64 -13.34 -3.20
CA LEU A 76 -11.97 -14.20 -2.22
C LEU A 76 -10.59 -13.69 -1.78
N VAL A 77 -10.04 -12.70 -2.48
CA VAL A 77 -8.71 -12.15 -2.20
C VAL A 77 -8.86 -10.94 -1.29
N GLU A 78 -8.37 -11.04 -0.04
CA GLU A 78 -8.41 -9.95 0.94
C GLU A 78 -7.05 -9.32 1.20
N SER A 79 -6.00 -10.13 1.21
CA SER A 79 -4.63 -9.67 1.42
C SER A 79 -3.65 -10.46 0.55
N VAL A 80 -2.68 -9.77 -0.05
CA VAL A 80 -1.61 -10.42 -0.80
C VAL A 80 -0.26 -9.88 -0.33
N ASN A 81 0.63 -10.78 0.06
CA ASN A 81 2.02 -10.45 0.37
C ASN A 81 2.93 -11.10 -0.68
N LEU A 82 3.61 -10.25 -1.44
CA LEU A 82 4.53 -10.66 -2.48
C LEU A 82 5.92 -10.89 -1.89
N PRO A 83 6.71 -11.85 -2.39
CA PRO A 83 8.08 -12.08 -1.94
C PRO A 83 9.00 -10.92 -2.36
N ASP A 84 10.11 -10.78 -1.65
CA ASP A 84 11.09 -9.73 -1.94
C ASP A 84 11.77 -9.89 -3.32
N THR A 85 11.65 -11.06 -3.90
CA THR A 85 12.16 -11.37 -5.25
C THR A 85 11.24 -10.98 -6.39
N MET A 86 10.01 -10.52 -6.08
CA MET A 86 9.03 -10.13 -7.09
C MET A 86 9.49 -8.89 -7.86
N GLU A 87 9.55 -9.01 -9.19
CA GLU A 87 10.00 -7.93 -10.08
C GLU A 87 8.87 -7.36 -10.95
N GLU A 88 7.86 -8.18 -11.28
CA GLU A 88 6.82 -7.78 -12.24
C GLU A 88 5.44 -8.35 -11.89
N LEU A 89 4.41 -7.50 -11.99
CA LEU A 89 3.01 -7.88 -11.93
C LEU A 89 2.37 -7.75 -13.31
N GLY A 90 1.67 -8.79 -13.75
CA GLY A 90 0.98 -8.82 -15.03
C GLY A 90 -0.21 -7.86 -15.10
N ARG A 91 -0.63 -7.54 -16.32
CA ARG A 91 -1.82 -6.71 -16.57
C ARG A 91 -3.06 -7.33 -15.92
N TYR A 92 -3.95 -6.48 -15.38
CA TYR A 92 -5.22 -6.91 -14.79
C TYR A 92 -5.09 -7.99 -13.70
N ILE A 93 -3.93 -8.07 -13.03
CA ILE A 93 -3.64 -9.13 -12.05
C ILE A 93 -4.71 -9.23 -10.97
N PHE A 94 -5.18 -8.09 -10.42
CA PHE A 94 -6.22 -8.02 -9.39
C PHE A 94 -7.57 -7.54 -9.94
N TYR A 95 -7.83 -7.71 -11.23
CA TYR A 95 -9.08 -7.24 -11.81
C TYR A 95 -10.31 -7.82 -11.10
N GLY A 96 -11.12 -6.93 -10.49
CA GLY A 96 -12.32 -7.31 -9.77
C GLY A 96 -12.11 -7.87 -8.37
N CYS A 97 -10.90 -7.78 -7.79
CA CYS A 97 -10.63 -8.14 -6.40
C CYS A 97 -11.18 -7.07 -5.45
N ARG A 98 -12.51 -7.04 -5.32
CA ARG A 98 -13.22 -6.00 -4.55
C ARG A 98 -12.89 -6.00 -3.08
N ASN A 99 -12.57 -7.17 -2.51
CA ASN A 99 -12.27 -7.35 -1.09
C ASN A 99 -10.78 -7.21 -0.76
N LEU A 100 -9.92 -7.03 -1.77
CA LEU A 100 -8.50 -6.79 -1.54
C LEU A 100 -8.33 -5.50 -0.74
N ARG A 101 -7.78 -5.61 0.48
CA ARG A 101 -7.55 -4.52 1.44
C ARG A 101 -6.08 -4.22 1.62
N LYS A 102 -5.23 -5.25 1.59
CA LYS A 102 -3.80 -5.13 1.90
C LYS A 102 -2.94 -5.69 0.79
N LEU A 103 -1.87 -4.97 0.44
CA LEU A 103 -0.86 -5.44 -0.49
C LEU A 103 0.54 -5.17 0.07
N GLY A 104 1.31 -6.24 0.29
CA GLY A 104 2.71 -6.19 0.70
C GLY A 104 3.65 -6.48 -0.47
N PHE A 105 4.69 -5.66 -0.64
CA PHE A 105 5.71 -5.84 -1.67
C PHE A 105 7.02 -5.15 -1.29
N SER A 106 8.08 -5.36 -2.06
CA SER A 106 9.35 -4.67 -1.86
C SER A 106 9.68 -3.69 -2.99
N ASP A 107 10.69 -2.86 -2.78
CA ASP A 107 11.23 -1.93 -3.77
C ASP A 107 11.86 -2.63 -4.99
N ARG A 108 12.00 -3.96 -4.96
CA ARG A 108 12.40 -4.78 -6.11
C ARG A 108 11.29 -4.97 -7.14
N LEU A 109 10.04 -4.68 -6.78
CA LEU A 109 8.95 -4.60 -7.75
C LEU A 109 9.18 -3.40 -8.68
N LYS A 110 9.45 -3.66 -9.95
CA LYS A 110 9.82 -2.65 -10.96
C LYS A 110 8.68 -2.25 -11.86
N ASN A 111 7.84 -3.24 -12.21
CA ASN A 111 6.80 -3.08 -13.22
C ASN A 111 5.44 -3.58 -12.73
N ILE A 112 4.42 -2.79 -12.98
CA ILE A 112 3.02 -3.15 -12.77
C ILE A 112 2.29 -3.03 -14.11
N GLY A 113 1.66 -4.10 -14.54
CA GLY A 113 0.90 -4.13 -15.78
C GLY A 113 -0.34 -3.24 -15.73
N SER A 114 -0.76 -2.75 -16.89
CA SER A 114 -1.92 -1.85 -17.01
C SER A 114 -3.19 -2.46 -16.43
N GLY A 115 -3.99 -1.63 -15.73
CA GLY A 115 -5.26 -2.03 -15.13
C GLY A 115 -5.14 -3.04 -14.00
N ALA A 116 -3.95 -3.17 -13.39
CA ALA A 116 -3.66 -4.15 -12.35
C ALA A 116 -4.67 -4.08 -11.20
N PHE A 117 -5.10 -2.89 -10.81
CA PHE A 117 -6.00 -2.64 -9.67
C PHE A 117 -7.43 -2.26 -10.08
N THR A 118 -7.81 -2.49 -11.33
CA THR A 118 -9.16 -2.17 -11.80
C THR A 118 -10.21 -2.92 -10.98
N GLY A 119 -11.05 -2.18 -10.24
CA GLY A 119 -12.10 -2.72 -9.39
C GLY A 119 -11.68 -3.06 -7.97
N CYS A 120 -10.44 -2.80 -7.55
CA CYS A 120 -9.94 -2.96 -6.16
C CYS A 120 -10.39 -1.78 -5.28
N ARG A 121 -11.69 -1.69 -5.00
CA ARG A 121 -12.29 -0.52 -4.32
C ARG A 121 -12.00 -0.46 -2.84
N ASN A 122 -11.57 -1.56 -2.23
CA ASN A 122 -11.32 -1.66 -0.80
C ASN A 122 -9.82 -1.71 -0.45
N LEU A 123 -8.92 -1.59 -1.46
CA LEU A 123 -7.49 -1.53 -1.18
C LEU A 123 -7.19 -0.24 -0.40
N SER A 124 -6.77 -0.42 0.86
CA SER A 124 -6.55 0.66 1.83
C SER A 124 -5.13 0.70 2.37
N ASP A 125 -4.40 -0.42 2.33
CA ASP A 125 -3.12 -0.56 3.01
C ASP A 125 -2.04 -1.11 2.08
N LEU A 126 -0.95 -0.37 1.95
CA LEU A 126 0.26 -0.82 1.27
C LEU A 126 1.40 -0.96 2.27
N SER A 127 2.02 -2.14 2.31
CA SER A 127 3.21 -2.43 3.10
C SER A 127 4.41 -2.58 2.16
N VAL A 128 5.38 -1.67 2.25
CA VAL A 128 6.50 -1.58 1.31
C VAL A 128 7.82 -1.81 2.02
N ARG A 129 8.52 -2.89 1.68
CA ARG A 129 9.87 -3.17 2.20
C ARG A 129 10.91 -2.50 1.30
N LEU A 130 11.68 -1.58 1.86
CA LEU A 130 12.76 -0.88 1.19
C LEU A 130 14.08 -1.62 1.45
N LEU A 131 14.52 -2.42 0.49
CA LEU A 131 15.71 -3.30 0.60
C LEU A 131 16.93 -2.68 -0.07
N ASP A 132 16.74 -2.12 -1.25
CA ASP A 132 17.82 -1.66 -2.14
C ASP A 132 17.84 -0.12 -2.28
N GLY A 133 16.84 0.60 -1.77
CA GLY A 133 16.77 2.05 -1.88
C GLY A 133 15.49 2.67 -1.33
N ASN A 134 15.08 3.79 -1.91
CA ASN A 134 13.87 4.53 -1.51
C ASN A 134 12.83 4.61 -2.65
N ARG A 135 13.07 3.91 -3.77
CA ARG A 135 12.17 3.89 -4.92
C ARG A 135 11.19 2.74 -4.80
N SER A 136 9.94 2.98 -5.14
CA SER A 136 8.92 1.93 -5.10
C SER A 136 7.84 2.16 -6.16
N CYS A 137 7.06 1.13 -6.47
CA CYS A 137 5.90 1.23 -7.35
C CYS A 137 4.64 1.80 -6.66
N VAL A 138 4.78 2.45 -5.51
CA VAL A 138 3.66 3.12 -4.83
C VAL A 138 2.95 4.13 -5.73
N PRO A 139 3.63 5.06 -6.45
CA PRO A 139 2.94 6.04 -7.27
C PRO A 139 2.10 5.43 -8.41
N GLU A 140 2.53 4.30 -8.98
CA GLU A 140 1.74 3.59 -9.99
C GLU A 140 0.45 3.04 -9.40
N ILE A 141 0.51 2.46 -8.19
CA ILE A 141 -0.67 1.93 -7.49
C ILE A 141 -1.62 3.06 -7.11
N LEU A 142 -1.09 4.13 -6.54
CA LEU A 142 -1.87 5.30 -6.14
C LEU A 142 -2.52 6.00 -7.34
N GLY A 143 -1.88 5.97 -8.52
CA GLY A 143 -2.39 6.54 -9.75
C GLY A 143 -3.62 5.82 -10.32
N ASP A 144 -3.78 4.52 -10.04
CA ASP A 144 -4.91 3.71 -10.48
C ASP A 144 -6.14 3.83 -9.53
N LEU A 145 -5.96 4.41 -8.34
CA LEU A 145 -6.93 4.34 -7.25
C LEU A 145 -7.24 5.74 -6.69
N TRP A 146 -8.49 5.96 -6.31
CA TRP A 146 -8.99 7.25 -5.82
C TRP A 146 -9.33 7.26 -4.32
N GLN A 147 -9.60 6.08 -3.73
CA GLN A 147 -9.92 5.94 -2.31
C GLN A 147 -8.72 6.28 -1.43
N ARG A 148 -8.95 6.48 -0.12
CA ARG A 148 -7.87 6.63 0.86
C ARG A 148 -6.99 5.39 0.86
N ILE A 149 -5.67 5.60 0.86
CA ILE A 149 -4.66 4.55 0.98
C ILE A 149 -3.60 4.97 1.98
N ASP A 150 -3.33 4.10 2.93
CA ASP A 150 -2.25 4.24 3.90
C ASP A 150 -1.04 3.43 3.42
N VAL A 151 0.13 4.05 3.42
CA VAL A 151 1.37 3.42 2.96
C VAL A 151 2.36 3.36 4.11
N THR A 152 2.78 2.15 4.48
CA THR A 152 3.81 1.94 5.50
C THR A 152 5.08 1.44 4.84
N PHE A 153 6.16 2.17 5.01
CA PHE A 153 7.49 1.79 4.55
C PHE A 153 8.29 1.17 5.68
N TYR A 154 8.90 0.02 5.40
CA TYR A 154 9.75 -0.73 6.30
C TYR A 154 11.19 -0.74 5.79
N GLY A 155 12.18 -0.65 6.71
CA GLY A 155 13.58 -0.58 6.33
C GLY A 155 13.93 0.74 5.64
N GLY A 156 14.81 0.72 4.68
CA GLY A 156 15.21 1.86 3.86
C GLY A 156 16.61 2.33 4.11
N ALA A 157 17.26 2.86 3.06
CA ALA A 157 18.57 3.43 3.13
C ALA A 157 18.53 4.75 3.89
N LYS A 158 19.41 4.84 4.84
CA LYS A 158 19.95 5.99 5.58
C LYS A 158 19.44 7.36 5.12
N CYS A 159 18.49 7.91 5.81
CA CYS A 159 18.27 9.35 5.81
C CYS A 159 19.17 9.94 6.91
N GLY A 160 20.35 10.44 6.54
CA GLY A 160 21.23 11.26 7.40
C GLY A 160 22.16 10.48 8.33
N ASP A 161 23.47 10.71 8.12
CA ASP A 161 24.62 10.45 9.02
C ASP A 161 24.88 9.01 9.51
N GLY A 162 25.53 8.31 8.62
CA GLY A 162 26.47 7.18 8.75
C GLY A 162 26.92 6.68 10.11
N LYS A 163 26.09 5.97 10.90
CA LYS A 163 26.56 4.99 11.88
C LYS A 163 25.48 3.96 12.14
N TYR A 164 25.61 2.78 11.54
CA TYR A 164 24.84 1.60 11.94
C TYR A 164 25.78 0.58 12.60
N GLY A 165 25.46 0.23 13.85
CA GLY A 165 26.04 -0.88 14.55
C GLY A 165 25.37 -2.19 14.13
N ALA A 166 26.17 -3.25 13.97
CA ALA A 166 25.67 -4.61 13.77
C ALA A 166 24.94 -5.08 15.04
N GLY A 167 23.60 -5.09 14.99
CA GLY A 167 22.72 -5.64 16.01
C GLY A 167 21.70 -6.59 15.38
N GLU A 168 21.48 -7.73 15.99
CA GLU A 168 20.79 -8.92 15.46
C GLU A 168 19.25 -8.82 15.31
N ASP A 169 18.64 -7.67 15.54
CA ASP A 169 17.23 -7.44 15.20
C ASP A 169 17.13 -6.95 13.76
N ARG A 170 16.32 -7.62 12.95
CA ARG A 170 16.16 -7.32 11.53
C ARG A 170 15.69 -5.87 11.36
N GLU A 171 16.62 -4.98 11.08
CA GLU A 171 16.37 -3.55 10.77
C GLU A 171 15.32 -3.37 9.64
N GLN A 172 15.11 -4.41 8.85
CA GLN A 172 14.15 -4.49 7.76
C GLN A 172 12.69 -4.47 8.23
N ASP A 173 12.40 -4.82 9.48
CA ASP A 173 11.03 -4.84 10.03
C ASP A 173 10.65 -3.52 10.72
N LYS A 174 11.59 -2.57 10.81
CA LYS A 174 11.33 -1.27 11.42
C LYS A 174 10.61 -0.34 10.47
N ILE A 175 9.49 0.23 10.92
CA ILE A 175 8.77 1.27 10.16
C ILE A 175 9.65 2.50 10.04
N SER A 176 9.97 2.89 8.82
CA SER A 176 10.75 4.08 8.49
C SER A 176 9.84 5.29 8.21
N ALA A 177 8.67 5.06 7.62
CA ALA A 177 7.67 6.10 7.39
C ALA A 177 6.27 5.48 7.29
N ARG A 178 5.25 6.20 7.73
CA ARG A 178 3.85 5.93 7.44
C ARG A 178 3.21 7.18 6.86
N LEU A 179 2.53 7.04 5.72
CA LEU A 179 1.93 8.14 4.98
C LEU A 179 0.47 7.83 4.66
N VAL A 180 -0.39 8.80 4.91
CA VAL A 180 -1.81 8.74 4.57
C VAL A 180 -2.03 9.49 3.27
N PHE A 181 -2.57 8.81 2.25
CA PHE A 181 -3.00 9.42 1.00
C PHE A 181 -4.52 9.53 1.02
N PRO A 182 -5.08 10.73 1.23
CA PRO A 182 -6.51 10.94 1.31
C PRO A 182 -7.26 10.49 0.05
N GLU A 183 -8.56 10.29 0.18
CA GLU A 183 -9.42 10.07 -0.98
C GLU A 183 -9.52 11.34 -1.84
N HIS A 184 -9.83 11.16 -3.11
CA HIS A 184 -10.21 12.25 -4.01
C HIS A 184 -11.19 11.73 -5.04
N TYR A 185 -12.05 12.60 -5.52
CA TYR A 185 -12.93 12.29 -6.65
C TYR A 185 -13.18 13.53 -7.47
N GLU A 186 -13.60 13.31 -8.70
CA GLU A 186 -13.94 14.34 -9.65
C GLU A 186 -15.44 14.28 -9.95
N GLU A 187 -16.09 15.42 -9.93
CA GLU A 187 -17.48 15.56 -10.26
C GLU A 187 -17.63 16.45 -11.49
N ALA A 188 -18.34 15.95 -12.51
CA ALA A 188 -18.72 16.76 -13.65
C ALA A 188 -20.00 17.56 -13.31
N VAL A 189 -19.87 18.86 -13.20
CA VAL A 189 -20.98 19.76 -12.85
C VAL A 189 -21.42 20.53 -14.08
N GLU A 190 -22.73 20.49 -14.39
CA GLU A 190 -23.33 21.31 -15.43
C GLU A 190 -23.85 22.62 -14.83
N ASN A 191 -23.32 23.74 -15.29
CA ASN A 191 -23.83 25.05 -14.93
C ASN A 191 -24.97 25.44 -15.86
N THR A 192 -26.21 25.34 -15.38
CA THR A 192 -27.40 25.84 -16.09
C THR A 192 -27.70 27.31 -15.68
N PRO A 193 -28.03 28.21 -16.60
CA PRO A 193 -28.48 27.97 -17.99
C PRO A 193 -27.37 27.94 -19.04
N ALA A 194 -26.10 28.21 -18.67
CA ALA A 194 -25.02 28.36 -19.65
C ALA A 194 -24.59 27.05 -20.33
N ARG A 195 -25.02 25.89 -19.81
CA ARG A 195 -24.64 24.52 -20.26
C ARG A 195 -23.12 24.32 -20.37
N ILE A 196 -22.38 24.93 -19.46
CA ILE A 196 -20.94 24.75 -19.34
C ILE A 196 -20.71 23.57 -18.38
N LEU A 197 -20.04 22.55 -18.87
CA LEU A 197 -19.52 21.46 -18.04
C LEU A 197 -18.15 21.88 -17.49
N PHE A 198 -17.99 21.74 -16.18
CA PHE A 198 -16.68 21.86 -15.52
C PHE A 198 -16.47 20.70 -14.55
N THR A 199 -15.22 20.34 -14.37
CA THR A 199 -14.83 19.30 -13.40
C THR A 199 -14.52 19.96 -12.07
N GLN A 200 -15.23 19.53 -11.03
CA GLN A 200 -14.94 19.91 -9.66
C GLN A 200 -14.16 18.80 -8.99
N HIS A 201 -13.03 19.15 -8.39
CA HIS A 201 -12.18 18.22 -7.65
C HIS A 201 -12.51 18.30 -6.15
N HIS A 202 -12.65 17.14 -5.52
CA HIS A 202 -12.96 17.00 -4.10
C HIS A 202 -11.87 16.18 -3.41
N GLY A 203 -11.51 16.60 -2.18
CA GLY A 203 -10.44 16.00 -1.38
C GLY A 203 -9.04 16.38 -1.84
N SER A 204 -8.08 16.27 -0.96
CA SER A 204 -6.68 16.64 -1.24
C SER A 204 -5.87 15.53 -1.90
N GLY A 205 -6.43 14.32 -1.99
CA GLY A 205 -5.71 13.11 -2.36
C GLY A 205 -5.03 13.15 -3.71
N ASN A 206 -5.58 13.86 -4.70
CA ASN A 206 -4.93 14.02 -6.00
C ASN A 206 -3.58 14.74 -5.87
N ASN A 207 -3.48 15.77 -5.02
CA ASN A 207 -2.24 16.51 -4.80
C ASN A 207 -1.20 15.65 -4.05
N TYR A 208 -1.64 14.88 -3.05
CA TYR A 208 -0.76 13.97 -2.30
C TYR A 208 -0.15 12.89 -3.20
N ARG A 209 -0.91 12.34 -4.17
CA ARG A 209 -0.42 11.35 -5.13
C ARG A 209 0.70 11.86 -6.03
N GLN A 210 0.84 13.18 -6.15
CA GLN A 210 1.89 13.84 -6.93
C GLN A 210 3.17 14.13 -6.11
N CYS A 211 3.25 13.68 -4.84
CA CYS A 211 4.42 13.87 -3.97
C CYS A 211 5.54 12.86 -4.24
N PHE A 212 5.63 12.32 -5.44
CA PHE A 212 6.72 11.43 -5.84
C PHE A 212 7.54 12.05 -6.96
N PHE A 213 8.85 11.88 -6.85
CA PHE A 213 9.81 12.20 -7.89
C PHE A 213 10.65 10.97 -8.20
N ASN A 214 10.63 10.49 -9.45
CA ASN A 214 11.36 9.30 -9.87
C ASN A 214 11.10 8.07 -8.93
N LYS A 215 9.83 7.85 -8.56
CA LYS A 215 9.36 6.79 -7.65
C LYS A 215 9.80 6.93 -6.18
N GLU A 216 10.45 8.02 -5.81
CA GLU A 216 10.78 8.35 -4.42
C GLU A 216 9.80 9.38 -3.88
N ILE A 217 9.44 9.27 -2.59
CA ILE A 217 8.58 10.24 -1.93
C ILE A 217 9.33 11.55 -1.65
N ASP A 218 8.73 12.66 -2.01
CA ASP A 218 9.15 14.00 -1.59
C ASP A 218 8.40 14.40 -0.32
N PHE A 219 8.99 14.13 0.84
CA PHE A 219 8.41 14.45 2.13
C PHE A 219 8.13 15.94 2.31
N ARG A 220 8.98 16.83 1.77
CA ARG A 220 8.75 18.28 1.90
C ARG A 220 7.52 18.72 1.14
N LYS A 221 7.34 18.22 -0.08
CA LYS A 221 6.15 18.45 -0.87
C LYS A 221 4.91 17.87 -0.19
N TYR A 222 5.01 16.63 0.34
CA TYR A 222 3.94 16.00 1.08
C TYR A 222 3.49 16.84 2.29
N ASP A 223 4.43 17.24 3.14
CA ASP A 223 4.14 18.03 4.33
C ASP A 223 3.61 19.44 4.00
N SER A 224 4.02 20.04 2.88
CA SER A 224 3.54 21.36 2.43
C SER A 224 2.05 21.38 2.07
N LEU A 225 1.45 20.22 1.75
CA LEU A 225 0.02 20.10 1.41
C LEU A 225 -0.90 20.10 2.63
N PHE A 226 -0.34 20.01 3.83
CA PHE A 226 -1.11 19.87 5.08
C PHE A 226 -2.16 20.95 5.27
N TYR A 227 -1.81 22.23 5.02
CA TYR A 227 -2.75 23.35 5.19
C TYR A 227 -3.94 23.27 4.24
N SER A 228 -3.72 22.75 3.03
CA SER A 228 -4.80 22.53 2.07
C SER A 228 -5.66 21.33 2.46
N ALA A 229 -5.02 20.27 2.92
CA ALA A 229 -5.71 19.04 3.32
C ALA A 229 -6.64 19.27 4.52
N ARG A 230 -6.19 19.97 5.57
CA ARG A 230 -7.03 20.28 6.74
C ARG A 230 -8.30 21.08 6.42
N ALA A 231 -8.36 21.74 5.27
CA ALA A 231 -9.52 22.47 4.82
C ALA A 231 -10.46 21.65 3.92
N GLN A 232 -10.00 20.52 3.38
CA GLN A 232 -10.73 19.74 2.37
C GLN A 232 -11.13 18.35 2.87
N ASP A 233 -10.35 17.76 3.75
CA ASP A 233 -10.52 16.38 4.20
C ASP A 233 -11.15 16.29 5.59
N LYS A 234 -11.63 15.10 5.92
CA LYS A 234 -12.25 14.82 7.22
C LYS A 234 -11.23 14.88 8.36
N THR A 235 -11.67 15.28 9.53
CA THR A 235 -10.82 15.41 10.72
C THR A 235 -10.10 14.12 11.10
N ASP A 236 -10.76 12.97 10.98
CA ASP A 236 -10.17 11.65 11.24
C ASP A 236 -9.00 11.34 10.31
N VAL A 237 -9.13 11.63 9.01
CA VAL A 237 -8.07 11.46 8.01
C VAL A 237 -6.87 12.36 8.32
N ILE A 238 -7.14 13.62 8.64
CA ILE A 238 -6.08 14.59 8.98
C ILE A 238 -5.40 14.22 10.29
N THR A 239 -6.15 13.76 11.28
CA THR A 239 -5.61 13.30 12.57
C THR A 239 -4.64 12.12 12.34
N ASP A 240 -5.04 11.12 11.56
CA ASP A 240 -4.18 9.98 11.25
C ASP A 240 -2.93 10.37 10.44
N LEU A 241 -3.08 11.26 9.48
CA LEU A 241 -1.96 11.82 8.72
C LEU A 241 -0.95 12.49 9.67
N VAL A 242 -1.42 13.35 10.57
CA VAL A 242 -0.57 14.05 11.52
C VAL A 242 0.14 13.09 12.47
N PHE A 243 -0.58 12.10 13.04
CA PHE A 243 0.03 11.10 13.90
C PHE A 243 1.07 10.27 13.14
N SER A 244 0.76 9.84 11.93
CA SER A 244 1.70 9.08 11.09
C SER A 244 3.00 9.84 10.86
N ARG A 245 2.92 11.14 10.58
CA ARG A 245 4.11 11.97 10.36
C ARG A 245 4.89 12.28 11.64
N LEU A 246 4.23 12.44 12.77
CA LEU A 246 4.91 12.68 14.05
C LEU A 246 5.54 11.43 14.65
N MET A 247 4.89 10.26 14.49
CA MET A 247 5.40 8.98 14.95
C MET A 247 6.57 8.46 14.09
N TYR A 248 6.50 8.70 12.77
CA TYR A 248 7.51 8.24 11.79
C TYR A 248 8.06 9.43 11.00
N PRO A 249 8.94 10.24 11.60
CA PRO A 249 9.31 11.58 11.12
C PRO A 249 10.37 11.58 10.01
N ALA A 250 10.36 10.61 9.09
CA ALA A 250 11.29 10.58 7.96
C ALA A 250 11.20 11.89 7.17
N GLY A 251 12.33 12.60 7.02
CA GLY A 251 12.41 13.87 6.28
C GLY A 251 11.54 15.01 6.81
N LEU A 252 11.00 14.89 8.03
CA LEU A 252 10.14 15.90 8.64
C LEU A 252 10.94 17.14 9.06
N THR A 253 10.56 18.30 8.54
CA THR A 253 11.16 19.59 8.92
C THR A 253 10.59 20.11 10.24
N GLU A 254 11.34 20.97 10.95
CA GLU A 254 10.85 21.57 12.19
C GLU A 254 9.60 22.44 11.98
N GLU A 255 9.49 23.11 10.83
CA GLU A 255 8.31 23.89 10.47
C GLU A 255 7.07 23.00 10.34
N ALA A 256 7.18 21.89 9.60
CA ALA A 256 6.09 20.95 9.42
C ALA A 256 5.75 20.24 10.75
N ARG A 257 6.75 19.84 11.54
CA ARG A 257 6.57 19.28 12.88
C ARG A 257 5.72 20.21 13.75
N LYS A 258 6.10 21.49 13.83
CA LYS A 258 5.36 22.47 14.59
C LYS A 258 3.91 22.61 14.13
N ALA A 259 3.68 22.67 12.83
CA ALA A 259 2.33 22.76 12.28
C ALA A 259 1.45 21.54 12.67
N TYR A 260 2.02 20.33 12.65
CA TYR A 260 1.34 19.11 13.09
C TYR A 260 1.07 19.11 14.61
N GLU A 261 2.04 19.51 15.42
CA GLU A 261 1.88 19.61 16.87
C GLU A 261 0.82 20.64 17.25
N ASP A 262 0.82 21.81 16.61
CA ASP A 262 -0.18 22.84 16.84
C ASP A 262 -1.58 22.34 16.48
N TYR A 263 -1.72 21.59 15.38
CA TYR A 263 -3.00 20.96 15.02
C TYR A 263 -3.51 20.00 16.10
N ILE A 264 -2.64 19.12 16.63
CA ILE A 264 -3.03 18.18 17.70
C ILE A 264 -3.46 18.94 18.96
N ARG A 265 -2.77 20.03 19.34
CA ARG A 265 -3.16 20.86 20.50
C ARG A 265 -4.53 21.51 20.29
N GLU A 266 -4.78 22.03 19.10
CA GLU A 266 -6.08 22.62 18.73
C GLU A 266 -7.23 21.60 18.72
N HIS A 267 -6.95 20.32 18.43
CA HIS A 267 -7.94 19.26 18.26
C HIS A 267 -7.75 18.08 19.23
N ALA A 268 -7.19 18.34 20.42
CA ALA A 268 -6.79 17.30 21.37
C ALA A 268 -7.90 16.31 21.71
N ALA A 269 -9.13 16.77 21.91
CA ALA A 269 -10.26 15.90 22.23
C ALA A 269 -10.61 14.95 21.08
N GLN A 270 -10.70 15.46 19.85
CA GLN A 270 -11.00 14.65 18.66
C GLN A 270 -9.85 13.68 18.36
N ALA A 271 -8.61 14.12 18.55
CA ALA A 271 -7.43 13.30 18.35
C ALA A 271 -7.38 12.13 19.34
N SER A 272 -7.70 12.36 20.62
CA SER A 272 -7.80 11.31 21.63
C SER A 272 -8.90 10.30 21.30
N GLU A 273 -10.08 10.80 20.98
CA GLU A 273 -11.23 9.95 20.61
C GLU A 273 -10.90 9.08 19.40
N TYR A 274 -10.25 9.65 18.39
CA TYR A 274 -9.79 8.91 17.22
C TYR A 274 -8.84 7.77 17.60
N LEU A 275 -7.77 8.07 18.38
CA LEU A 275 -6.79 7.05 18.79
C LEU A 275 -7.41 5.93 19.63
N ILE A 276 -8.37 6.26 20.49
CA ILE A 276 -9.11 5.25 21.27
C ILE A 276 -9.95 4.36 20.33
N ASN A 277 -10.63 4.96 19.35
CA ASN A 277 -11.50 4.24 18.43
C ASN A 277 -10.72 3.30 17.49
N VAL A 278 -9.49 3.65 17.11
CA VAL A 278 -8.60 2.79 16.30
C VAL A 278 -7.71 1.89 17.14
N GLU A 279 -7.87 1.93 18.48
CA GLU A 279 -7.09 1.13 19.46
C GLU A 279 -5.57 1.36 19.37
N ASP A 280 -5.13 2.52 18.86
CA ASP A 280 -3.70 2.85 18.80
C ASP A 280 -3.16 3.34 20.17
N MET A 281 -2.99 2.38 21.06
CA MET A 281 -2.49 2.62 22.41
C MET A 281 -1.04 3.11 22.42
N ALA A 282 -0.25 2.80 21.39
CA ALA A 282 1.14 3.25 21.30
C ALA A 282 1.21 4.75 21.00
N ALA A 283 0.44 5.22 20.00
CA ALA A 283 0.31 6.64 19.72
C ALA A 283 -0.29 7.40 20.91
N LEU A 284 -1.36 6.88 21.53
CA LEU A 284 -1.99 7.51 22.69
C LEU A 284 -1.02 7.68 23.85
N LYS A 285 -0.19 6.69 24.15
CA LYS A 285 0.84 6.76 25.19
C LYS A 285 1.91 7.80 24.85
N GLU A 286 2.47 7.77 23.64
CA GLU A 286 3.51 8.71 23.21
C GLU A 286 3.02 10.17 23.27
N PHE A 287 1.79 10.40 22.80
CA PHE A 287 1.20 11.74 22.86
C PHE A 287 0.89 12.21 24.28
N SER A 288 0.49 11.30 25.18
CA SER A 288 0.35 11.61 26.60
C SER A 288 1.68 12.02 27.22
N GLU A 289 2.76 11.32 26.92
CA GLU A 289 4.10 11.63 27.43
C GLU A 289 4.65 12.98 26.91
N ARG A 290 4.28 13.38 25.71
CA ARG A 290 4.68 14.67 25.09
C ARG A 290 3.85 15.87 25.58
N SER A 291 2.95 15.68 26.55
CA SER A 291 2.11 16.74 27.12
C SER A 291 1.26 17.53 26.11
N PHE A 292 0.76 16.86 25.05
CA PHE A 292 -0.16 17.48 24.11
C PHE A 292 -1.56 17.74 24.69
N TRP A 293 -1.84 17.22 25.89
CA TRP A 293 -3.14 17.27 26.56
C TRP A 293 -3.29 18.36 27.60
N THR A 294 -2.28 19.21 27.84
CA THR A 294 -2.29 20.26 28.88
C THR A 294 -2.63 21.64 28.35
#